data_8d123088ed58dd58dcd8ecce01f99f06
#
_entry.id   8d123088ed58dd58dcd8ecce01f99f06
#
_cell.length_a   1.000
_cell.length_b   1.000
_cell.length_c   1.000
_cell.angle_alpha   90.00
_cell.angle_beta   90.00
_cell.angle_gamma   90.00
#
_symmetry.space_group_name_H-M   'P 1'
#
loop_
_entity.id
_entity.type
_entity.pdbx_description
1 polymer ?
#
loop_
_entity_poly.entity_id
_entity_poly.type
_entity_poly.pdbx_seq_one_letter_code
_entity_poly.pdbx_strand_id
1 'polypeptide(L)'
;DLTVGQLTRLWGITTDTPHVPTRAELAEVLPTISPEHVSVQADGTVTLTDGAQLDCGAVGKGYSLDRVKAALDESGTAAWGTVSMTSSILCYGEKPDGAAFQIQIRDPDGDGTLGTVSTDSCFLSTSGGYERYFIADDGKKYCHILDPKTGMPAESDLTTVTVFCDSGLKSDFLSTLIWMEGSKNLPAHLKAKDYQIVAQDTAGTLYVSDGLDFTPDA
;
A
#
# COMPACT_ATOMS: atom_id res chain seq x y z
N ASP A 1 2.70 -0.29 11.32
CA ASP A 1 2.43 0.50 12.52
C ASP A 1 2.06 1.93 12.12
N LEU A 2 0.92 2.45 12.58
CA LEU A 2 0.47 3.80 12.25
C LEU A 2 1.14 4.89 13.11
N THR A 3 1.87 4.54 14.16
CA THR A 3 2.54 5.52 15.05
C THR A 3 3.86 6.05 14.48
N VAL A 4 4.15 5.79 13.22
CA VAL A 4 5.39 6.20 12.52
C VAL A 4 5.41 7.68 12.11
N GLY A 5 4.42 8.49 12.50
CA GLY A 5 4.29 9.87 12.02
C GLY A 5 5.49 10.78 12.34
N GLN A 6 6.13 10.61 13.50
CA GLN A 6 7.37 11.34 13.81
C GLN A 6 8.53 10.88 12.90
N LEU A 7 8.63 9.57 12.63
CA LEU A 7 9.66 9.01 11.76
C LEU A 7 9.49 9.48 10.31
N THR A 8 8.25 9.44 9.79
CA THR A 8 7.93 9.94 8.43
C THR A 8 8.32 11.41 8.29
N ARG A 9 8.01 12.21 9.32
CA ARG A 9 8.38 13.64 9.35
C ARG A 9 9.87 13.85 9.42
N LEU A 10 10.58 13.05 10.23
CA LEU A 10 12.03 13.12 10.38
C LEU A 10 12.74 12.85 9.05
N TRP A 11 12.36 11.80 8.33
CA TRP A 11 12.91 11.49 7.00
C TRP A 11 12.53 12.52 5.93
N GLY A 12 11.34 13.10 6.00
CA GLY A 12 10.85 14.08 5.07
C GLY A 12 10.80 13.66 3.60
N ILE A 13 10.79 12.35 3.29
CA ILE A 13 10.92 11.80 1.92
C ILE A 13 9.84 12.33 0.97
N THR A 14 8.67 12.65 1.49
CA THR A 14 7.55 13.20 0.71
C THR A 14 7.45 14.72 0.76
N THR A 15 8.50 15.39 1.25
CA THR A 15 8.60 16.85 1.35
C THR A 15 9.69 17.40 0.45
N ASP A 16 9.85 18.72 0.40
CA ASP A 16 10.89 19.40 -0.37
C ASP A 16 12.30 19.32 0.29
N THR A 17 12.38 18.80 1.51
CA THR A 17 13.62 18.74 2.29
C THR A 17 13.88 17.37 2.91
N PRO A 18 13.97 16.30 2.08
CA PRO A 18 14.32 14.99 2.59
C PRO A 18 15.77 14.96 3.07
N HIS A 19 16.05 14.20 4.13
CA HIS A 19 17.42 13.97 4.59
C HIS A 19 17.57 12.57 5.21
N VAL A 20 18.80 12.12 5.32
CA VAL A 20 19.12 10.85 6.01
C VAL A 20 19.32 11.16 7.49
N PRO A 21 18.46 10.68 8.40
CA PRO A 21 18.59 10.95 9.82
C PRO A 21 19.88 10.37 10.41
N THR A 22 20.45 11.09 11.36
CA THR A 22 21.54 10.62 12.18
C THR A 22 21.08 9.54 13.18
N ARG A 23 22.01 8.76 13.71
CA ARG A 23 21.69 7.79 14.77
C ARG A 23 21.08 8.42 16.01
N ALA A 24 21.48 9.66 16.35
CA ALA A 24 20.95 10.38 17.49
C ALA A 24 19.48 10.75 17.27
N GLU A 25 19.13 11.31 16.10
CA GLU A 25 17.75 11.63 15.74
C GLU A 25 16.85 10.40 15.72
N LEU A 26 17.33 9.28 15.17
CA LEU A 26 16.57 8.02 15.20
C LEU A 26 16.37 7.53 16.63
N ALA A 27 17.38 7.62 17.50
CA ALA A 27 17.27 7.20 18.89
C ALA A 27 16.24 8.04 19.70
N GLU A 28 16.00 9.28 19.32
CA GLU A 28 14.97 10.13 19.91
C GLU A 28 13.56 9.76 19.43
N VAL A 29 13.41 9.37 18.15
CA VAL A 29 12.10 9.11 17.54
C VAL A 29 11.62 7.68 17.74
N LEU A 30 12.49 6.69 17.66
CA LEU A 30 12.11 5.27 17.75
C LEU A 30 11.27 4.92 19.00
N PRO A 31 11.55 5.46 20.21
CA PRO A 31 10.73 5.18 21.39
C PRO A 31 9.28 5.69 21.29
N THR A 32 8.98 6.62 20.38
CA THR A 32 7.62 7.13 20.19
C THR A 32 6.74 6.21 19.33
N ILE A 33 7.34 5.18 18.73
CA ILE A 33 6.68 4.27 17.80
C ILE A 33 6.27 3.01 18.54
N SER A 34 4.99 2.93 18.90
CA SER A 34 4.38 1.72 19.48
C SER A 34 2.86 1.81 19.36
N PRO A 35 2.15 0.73 18.96
CA PRO A 35 0.70 0.68 19.03
C PRO A 35 0.18 0.82 20.48
N GLU A 36 0.99 0.54 21.51
CA GLU A 36 0.63 0.72 22.92
C GLU A 36 0.47 2.20 23.31
N HIS A 37 1.04 3.11 22.53
CA HIS A 37 0.88 4.56 22.72
C HIS A 37 -0.46 5.09 22.17
N VAL A 38 -1.30 4.24 21.61
CA VAL A 38 -2.61 4.61 21.07
C VAL A 38 -3.70 3.92 21.88
N SER A 39 -4.61 4.67 22.43
CA SER A 39 -5.82 4.15 23.06
C SER A 39 -7.06 4.71 22.38
N VAL A 40 -8.05 3.83 22.12
CA VAL A 40 -9.34 4.21 21.55
C VAL A 40 -10.41 3.93 22.58
N GLN A 41 -11.16 4.96 22.98
CA GLN A 41 -12.25 4.85 23.95
C GLN A 41 -13.57 4.44 23.26
N ALA A 42 -14.53 4.01 24.04
CA ALA A 42 -15.84 3.57 23.51
C ALA A 42 -16.62 4.67 22.79
N ASP A 43 -16.37 5.94 23.10
CA ASP A 43 -16.96 7.10 22.42
C ASP A 43 -16.22 7.51 21.14
N GLY A 44 -15.17 6.76 20.74
CA GLY A 44 -14.33 7.04 19.58
C GLY A 44 -13.20 8.02 19.84
N THR A 45 -13.03 8.51 21.08
CA THR A 45 -11.89 9.37 21.43
C THR A 45 -10.58 8.60 21.31
N VAL A 46 -9.62 9.15 20.58
CA VAL A 46 -8.27 8.61 20.43
C VAL A 46 -7.31 9.42 21.29
N THR A 47 -6.57 8.74 22.15
CA THR A 47 -5.51 9.34 22.96
C THR A 47 -4.15 8.82 22.52
N LEU A 48 -3.21 9.72 22.32
CA LEU A 48 -1.81 9.40 22.00
C LEU A 48 -0.93 9.77 23.21
N THR A 49 -0.02 8.88 23.58
CA THR A 49 0.96 9.09 24.66
C THR A 49 2.39 9.02 24.13
N ASP A 50 3.36 9.33 24.98
CA ASP A 50 4.80 9.20 24.71
C ASP A 50 5.28 9.82 23.39
N GLY A 51 4.62 10.91 22.99
CA GLY A 51 4.96 11.64 21.76
C GLY A 51 4.55 10.95 20.45
N ALA A 52 3.77 9.86 20.50
CA ALA A 52 3.31 9.17 19.31
C ALA A 52 2.58 10.13 18.35
N GLN A 53 2.82 9.96 17.05
CA GLN A 53 2.13 10.66 15.98
C GLN A 53 1.67 9.67 14.93
N LEU A 54 0.42 9.82 14.46
CA LEU A 54 -0.13 8.91 13.48
C LEU A 54 0.24 9.34 12.06
N ASP A 55 0.57 8.34 11.24
CA ASP A 55 0.67 8.43 9.80
C ASP A 55 -0.21 7.34 9.19
N CYS A 56 -1.20 7.75 8.41
CA CYS A 56 -2.15 6.85 7.76
C CYS A 56 -1.78 6.55 6.30
N GLY A 57 -0.56 6.83 5.87
CA GLY A 57 -0.12 6.67 4.49
C GLY A 57 -0.33 5.27 3.90
N ALA A 58 -0.20 4.24 4.73
CA ALA A 58 -0.35 2.84 4.33
C ALA A 58 -1.80 2.32 4.33
N VAL A 59 -2.78 3.14 4.75
CA VAL A 59 -4.19 2.71 4.85
C VAL A 59 -5.20 3.78 4.41
N GLY A 60 -4.75 5.02 4.30
CA GLY A 60 -5.63 6.18 4.15
C GLY A 60 -6.35 6.23 2.81
N LYS A 61 -5.67 5.85 1.72
CA LYS A 61 -6.27 5.79 0.38
C LYS A 61 -7.34 4.71 0.32
N GLY A 62 -6.98 3.52 0.79
CA GLY A 62 -7.91 2.39 0.83
C GLY A 62 -9.14 2.67 1.67
N TYR A 63 -8.96 3.19 2.89
CA TYR A 63 -10.09 3.61 3.74
C TYR A 63 -10.97 4.67 3.09
N SER A 64 -10.39 5.63 2.39
CA SER A 64 -11.15 6.65 1.66
C SER A 64 -12.02 6.02 0.57
N LEU A 65 -11.52 5.00 -0.14
CA LEU A 65 -12.30 4.25 -1.13
C LEU A 65 -13.42 3.42 -0.50
N ASP A 66 -13.21 2.83 0.69
CA ASP A 66 -14.30 2.18 1.46
C ASP A 66 -15.42 3.19 1.77
N ARG A 67 -15.05 4.43 2.16
CA ARG A 67 -16.05 5.51 2.41
C ARG A 67 -16.75 5.96 1.14
N VAL A 68 -16.04 6.03 0.01
CA VAL A 68 -16.64 6.34 -1.30
C VAL A 68 -17.63 5.26 -1.69
N LYS A 69 -17.25 3.96 -1.55
CA LYS A 69 -18.17 2.86 -1.84
C LYS A 69 -19.44 2.95 -1.01
N ALA A 70 -19.33 3.17 0.30
CA ALA A 70 -20.47 3.32 1.18
C ALA A 70 -21.40 4.47 0.76
N ALA A 71 -20.84 5.62 0.34
CA ALA A 71 -21.63 6.75 -0.14
C ALA A 71 -22.31 6.47 -1.49
N LEU A 72 -21.68 5.72 -2.39
CA LEU A 72 -22.28 5.29 -3.65
C LEU A 72 -23.44 4.30 -3.40
N ASP A 73 -23.24 3.34 -2.49
CA ASP A 73 -24.27 2.38 -2.10
C ASP A 73 -25.50 3.09 -1.48
N GLU A 74 -25.27 4.07 -0.59
CA GLU A 74 -26.34 4.84 0.05
C GLU A 74 -27.09 5.74 -0.93
N SER A 75 -26.38 6.40 -1.83
CA SER A 75 -27.01 7.35 -2.76
C SER A 75 -27.72 6.68 -3.93
N GLY A 76 -27.27 5.47 -4.33
CA GLY A 76 -27.76 4.78 -5.53
C GLY A 76 -27.58 5.56 -6.84
N THR A 77 -26.67 6.55 -6.86
CA THR A 77 -26.49 7.46 -8.02
C THR A 77 -25.64 6.87 -9.13
N ALA A 78 -24.86 5.84 -8.85
CA ALA A 78 -24.00 5.17 -9.83
C ALA A 78 -24.27 3.67 -9.82
N ALA A 79 -24.40 3.08 -11.01
CA ALA A 79 -24.57 1.63 -11.15
C ALA A 79 -23.20 0.91 -11.23
N TRP A 80 -22.21 1.55 -11.85
CA TRP A 80 -20.85 1.01 -12.00
C TRP A 80 -19.85 2.12 -12.32
N GLY A 81 -18.57 1.81 -12.13
CA GLY A 81 -17.47 2.71 -12.47
C GLY A 81 -16.16 2.37 -11.78
N THR A 82 -15.19 3.22 -11.94
CA THR A 82 -13.91 3.13 -11.22
C THR A 82 -13.62 4.44 -10.50
N VAL A 83 -13.11 4.34 -9.28
CA VAL A 83 -12.61 5.49 -8.52
C VAL A 83 -11.15 5.24 -8.20
N SER A 84 -10.26 6.12 -8.67
CA SER A 84 -8.82 5.98 -8.48
C SER A 84 -8.28 7.04 -7.53
N MET A 85 -7.47 6.60 -6.58
CA MET A 85 -6.64 7.42 -5.71
C MET A 85 -5.16 7.03 -5.93
N THR A 86 -4.67 7.31 -7.14
CA THR A 86 -3.33 6.93 -7.62
C THR A 86 -3.09 5.42 -7.58
N SER A 87 -2.43 4.90 -6.54
CA SER A 87 -2.09 3.49 -6.37
C SER A 87 -3.20 2.64 -5.74
N SER A 88 -4.35 3.22 -5.37
CA SER A 88 -5.51 2.48 -4.85
C SER A 88 -6.73 2.77 -5.72
N ILE A 89 -7.48 1.73 -6.08
CA ILE A 89 -8.62 1.81 -7.00
C ILE A 89 -9.80 1.02 -6.42
N LEU A 90 -10.99 1.56 -6.59
CA LEU A 90 -12.26 0.87 -6.43
C LEU A 90 -12.84 0.58 -7.83
N CYS A 91 -13.05 -0.69 -8.16
CA CYS A 91 -13.95 -1.13 -9.21
C CYS A 91 -15.33 -1.33 -8.59
N TYR A 92 -16.30 -0.52 -8.98
CA TYR A 92 -17.63 -0.46 -8.34
C TYR A 92 -18.72 -0.97 -9.24
N GLY A 93 -19.61 -1.80 -8.68
CA GLY A 93 -20.81 -2.25 -9.35
C GLY A 93 -20.56 -3.24 -10.49
N GLU A 94 -21.57 -3.42 -11.34
CA GLU A 94 -21.55 -4.33 -12.48
C GLU A 94 -21.84 -3.56 -13.77
N LYS A 95 -21.02 -3.77 -14.79
CA LYS A 95 -21.24 -3.15 -16.10
C LYS A 95 -22.49 -3.70 -16.77
N PRO A 96 -23.23 -2.90 -17.58
CA PRO A 96 -24.49 -3.30 -18.19
C PRO A 96 -24.38 -4.55 -19.10
N ASP A 97 -23.22 -4.77 -19.67
CA ASP A 97 -22.91 -5.93 -20.55
C ASP A 97 -22.36 -7.13 -19.79
N GLY A 98 -22.26 -7.05 -18.45
CA GLY A 98 -21.66 -8.08 -17.62
C GLY A 98 -20.14 -8.26 -17.80
N ALA A 99 -19.48 -7.35 -18.52
CA ALA A 99 -18.04 -7.43 -18.75
C ALA A 99 -17.24 -7.10 -17.48
N ALA A 100 -16.20 -7.87 -17.20
CA ALA A 100 -15.27 -7.62 -16.11
C ALA A 100 -14.51 -6.28 -16.28
N PHE A 101 -14.05 -5.71 -15.18
CA PHE A 101 -13.09 -4.61 -15.21
C PHE A 101 -11.73 -5.12 -15.68
N GLN A 102 -11.06 -4.36 -16.55
CA GLN A 102 -9.73 -4.67 -17.04
C GLN A 102 -8.74 -3.72 -16.40
N ILE A 103 -7.88 -4.25 -15.54
CA ILE A 103 -6.91 -3.49 -14.75
C ILE A 103 -5.51 -3.82 -15.22
N GLN A 104 -4.84 -2.86 -15.80
CA GLN A 104 -3.43 -2.99 -16.17
C GLN A 104 -2.53 -2.76 -14.96
N ILE A 105 -1.59 -3.68 -14.73
CA ILE A 105 -0.59 -3.58 -13.66
C ILE A 105 0.66 -2.93 -14.26
N ARG A 106 0.99 -1.74 -13.76
CA ARG A 106 2.15 -0.98 -14.26
C ARG A 106 3.46 -1.76 -14.03
N ASP A 107 4.33 -1.74 -15.02
CA ASP A 107 5.71 -2.20 -14.87
C ASP A 107 6.51 -1.18 -14.05
N PRO A 108 7.09 -1.55 -12.89
CA PRO A 108 7.89 -0.65 -12.07
C PRO A 108 9.19 -0.23 -12.71
N ASP A 109 9.73 -1.03 -13.64
CA ASP A 109 11.04 -0.83 -14.27
C ASP A 109 10.96 -0.27 -15.68
N GLY A 110 9.74 -0.04 -16.21
CA GLY A 110 9.52 0.41 -17.59
C GLY A 110 8.32 1.34 -17.77
N ASP A 111 8.06 1.70 -19.02
CA ASP A 111 6.90 2.51 -19.42
C ASP A 111 5.67 1.65 -19.77
N GLY A 112 5.78 0.30 -19.62
CA GLY A 112 4.76 -0.67 -19.97
C GLY A 112 3.92 -1.14 -18.79
N THR A 113 3.34 -2.33 -18.98
CA THR A 113 2.59 -3.05 -17.96
C THR A 113 3.11 -4.49 -17.82
N LEU A 114 2.91 -5.08 -16.65
CA LEU A 114 3.24 -6.48 -16.38
C LEU A 114 2.19 -7.41 -16.96
N GLY A 115 0.99 -6.88 -17.21
CA GLY A 115 -0.17 -7.61 -17.68
C GLY A 115 -1.47 -6.99 -17.23
N THR A 116 -2.57 -7.66 -17.56
CA THR A 116 -3.94 -7.23 -17.28
C THR A 116 -4.66 -8.23 -16.39
N VAL A 117 -5.29 -7.73 -15.32
CA VAL A 117 -6.22 -8.49 -14.48
C VAL A 117 -7.65 -8.22 -14.93
N SER A 118 -8.43 -9.28 -15.21
CA SER A 118 -9.88 -9.22 -15.34
C SER A 118 -10.52 -9.46 -13.97
N THR A 119 -11.35 -8.55 -13.50
CA THR A 119 -11.95 -8.65 -12.17
C THR A 119 -13.36 -8.08 -12.13
N ASP A 120 -14.17 -8.60 -11.23
CA ASP A 120 -15.47 -8.01 -10.86
C ASP A 120 -15.27 -6.79 -9.93
N SER A 121 -16.34 -6.35 -9.30
CA SER A 121 -16.28 -5.27 -8.30
C SER A 121 -15.35 -5.64 -7.16
N CYS A 122 -14.29 -4.85 -6.97
CA CYS A 122 -13.30 -5.07 -5.91
C CYS A 122 -12.54 -3.78 -5.59
N PHE A 123 -11.73 -3.84 -4.54
CA PHE A 123 -10.68 -2.86 -4.28
C PHE A 123 -9.34 -3.45 -4.66
N LEU A 124 -8.45 -2.60 -5.12
CA LEU A 124 -7.06 -2.95 -5.30
C LEU A 124 -6.13 -1.82 -4.87
N SER A 125 -4.96 -2.20 -4.39
CA SER A 125 -3.91 -1.23 -4.02
C SER A 125 -2.54 -1.78 -4.38
N THR A 126 -1.67 -0.90 -4.86
CA THR A 126 -0.30 -1.24 -5.24
C THR A 126 0.69 -0.51 -4.35
N SER A 127 1.70 -1.23 -3.88
CA SER A 127 2.85 -0.69 -3.14
C SER A 127 4.15 -1.09 -3.80
N GLY A 128 5.14 -0.17 -3.75
CA GLY A 128 6.49 -0.38 -4.28
C GLY A 128 7.44 0.73 -3.85
N GLY A 129 8.73 0.41 -3.78
CA GLY A 129 9.78 1.35 -3.38
C GLY A 129 10.18 2.35 -4.47
N TYR A 130 9.56 2.29 -5.65
CA TYR A 130 9.85 3.16 -6.79
C TYR A 130 8.96 4.40 -6.87
N GLU A 131 7.82 4.43 -6.17
CA GLU A 131 6.83 5.50 -6.28
C GLU A 131 7.32 6.83 -5.66
N ARG A 132 7.88 6.74 -4.45
CA ARG A 132 8.36 7.92 -3.70
C ARG A 132 9.68 7.60 -3.04
N TYR A 133 10.71 8.30 -3.43
CA TYR A 133 12.06 8.15 -2.91
C TYR A 133 12.87 9.43 -3.12
N PHE A 134 13.99 9.54 -2.46
CA PHE A 134 15.04 10.49 -2.82
C PHE A 134 16.40 9.79 -2.94
N ILE A 135 17.32 10.41 -3.64
CA ILE A 135 18.72 9.97 -3.73
C ILE A 135 19.51 10.93 -2.85
N ALA A 136 20.16 10.39 -1.81
CA ALA A 136 20.96 11.17 -0.90
C ALA A 136 22.37 11.45 -1.47
N ASP A 137 23.17 12.28 -0.75
CA ASP A 137 24.53 12.64 -1.17
C ASP A 137 25.49 11.44 -1.22
N ASP A 138 25.17 10.35 -0.51
CA ASP A 138 25.89 9.07 -0.57
C ASP A 138 25.57 8.24 -1.83
N GLY A 139 24.69 8.73 -2.71
CA GLY A 139 24.23 8.07 -3.94
C GLY A 139 23.21 6.95 -3.72
N LYS A 140 22.76 6.71 -2.49
CA LYS A 140 21.76 5.68 -2.18
C LYS A 140 20.35 6.22 -2.36
N LYS A 141 19.47 5.31 -2.80
CA LYS A 141 18.02 5.52 -2.91
C LYS A 141 17.35 5.14 -1.60
N TYR A 142 16.57 6.07 -1.04
CA TYR A 142 15.80 5.89 0.18
C TYR A 142 14.31 6.04 -0.13
N CYS A 143 13.55 4.95 -0.01
CA CYS A 143 12.10 4.95 -0.27
C CYS A 143 11.30 5.40 0.94
N HIS A 144 10.03 5.76 0.70
CA HIS A 144 9.11 6.29 1.72
C HIS A 144 8.52 5.22 2.65
N ILE A 145 8.69 3.94 2.36
CA ILE A 145 8.22 2.86 3.21
C ILE A 145 9.28 2.62 4.29
N LEU A 146 8.94 2.96 5.53
CA LEU A 146 9.87 2.93 6.65
C LEU A 146 9.62 1.71 7.54
N ASP A 147 10.70 1.06 7.98
CA ASP A 147 10.62 0.00 8.99
C ASP A 147 10.54 0.64 10.39
N PRO A 148 9.42 0.46 11.12
CA PRO A 148 9.21 1.04 12.44
C PRO A 148 10.18 0.52 13.51
N LYS A 149 10.83 -0.62 13.27
CA LYS A 149 11.78 -1.21 14.23
C LYS A 149 13.17 -0.61 14.12
N THR A 150 13.60 -0.34 12.89
CA THR A 150 14.95 0.18 12.62
C THR A 150 14.98 1.68 12.43
N GLY A 151 13.82 2.28 12.07
CA GLY A 151 13.70 3.68 11.67
C GLY A 151 14.28 3.98 10.28
N MET A 152 14.73 2.96 9.56
CA MET A 152 15.28 3.09 8.22
C MET A 152 14.23 2.76 7.16
N PRO A 153 14.40 3.21 5.91
CA PRO A 153 13.62 2.68 4.80
C PRO A 153 13.70 1.15 4.74
N ALA A 154 12.55 0.52 4.56
CA ALA A 154 12.47 -0.92 4.41
C ALA A 154 13.18 -1.35 3.11
N GLU A 155 13.92 -2.44 3.21
CA GLU A 155 14.54 -3.10 2.06
C GLU A 155 13.67 -4.28 1.66
N SER A 156 13.36 -4.40 0.37
CA SER A 156 12.57 -5.49 -0.19
C SER A 156 13.22 -5.98 -1.47
N ASP A 157 13.15 -7.27 -1.70
CA ASP A 157 13.46 -7.90 -2.99
C ASP A 157 12.26 -7.92 -3.94
N LEU A 158 11.09 -7.38 -3.51
CA LEU A 158 9.95 -7.13 -4.37
C LEU A 158 10.01 -5.71 -4.93
N THR A 159 9.80 -5.56 -6.24
CA THR A 159 9.67 -4.26 -6.90
C THR A 159 8.27 -3.70 -6.68
N THR A 160 7.24 -4.53 -6.85
CA THR A 160 5.83 -4.14 -6.73
C THR A 160 4.96 -5.25 -6.17
N VAL A 161 3.91 -4.87 -5.46
CA VAL A 161 2.84 -5.76 -4.97
C VAL A 161 1.49 -5.09 -5.17
N THR A 162 0.60 -5.72 -5.92
CA THR A 162 -0.81 -5.30 -6.05
C THR A 162 -1.69 -6.32 -5.34
N VAL A 163 -2.56 -5.87 -4.46
CA VAL A 163 -3.53 -6.70 -3.72
C VAL A 163 -4.93 -6.38 -4.16
N PHE A 164 -5.73 -7.42 -4.44
CA PHE A 164 -7.15 -7.39 -4.79
C PHE A 164 -7.97 -8.00 -3.66
N CYS A 165 -8.98 -7.32 -3.14
CA CYS A 165 -9.91 -7.86 -2.13
C CYS A 165 -11.20 -7.03 -2.04
N ASP A 166 -12.03 -7.34 -1.03
CA ASP A 166 -13.35 -6.73 -0.79
C ASP A 166 -13.31 -5.44 0.07
N SER A 167 -12.13 -5.01 0.55
CA SER A 167 -11.96 -3.82 1.37
C SER A 167 -10.79 -2.97 0.89
N GLY A 168 -11.02 -1.69 0.71
CA GLY A 168 -10.00 -0.73 0.33
C GLY A 168 -8.91 -0.60 1.40
N LEU A 169 -9.29 -0.45 2.67
CA LEU A 169 -8.35 -0.39 3.78
C LEU A 169 -7.44 -1.62 3.82
N LYS A 170 -8.04 -2.81 3.64
CA LYS A 170 -7.31 -4.08 3.65
C LYS A 170 -6.33 -4.20 2.49
N SER A 171 -6.75 -3.82 1.27
CA SER A 171 -5.86 -3.85 0.09
C SER A 171 -4.67 -2.91 0.24
N ASP A 172 -4.88 -1.68 0.74
CA ASP A 172 -3.83 -0.68 0.94
C ASP A 172 -2.83 -1.13 2.02
N PHE A 173 -3.34 -1.66 3.15
CA PHE A 173 -2.51 -2.22 4.21
C PHE A 173 -1.68 -3.42 3.75
N LEU A 174 -2.34 -4.41 3.13
CA LEU A 174 -1.68 -5.66 2.73
C LEU A 174 -0.64 -5.46 1.64
N SER A 175 -0.87 -4.57 0.67
CA SER A 175 0.12 -4.30 -0.37
C SER A 175 1.44 -3.80 0.21
N THR A 176 1.38 -2.92 1.22
CA THR A 176 2.56 -2.40 1.92
C THR A 176 3.21 -3.48 2.80
N LEU A 177 2.40 -4.23 3.56
CA LEU A 177 2.90 -5.30 4.43
C LEU A 177 3.64 -6.37 3.63
N ILE A 178 3.01 -6.91 2.57
CA ILE A 178 3.58 -7.98 1.74
C ILE A 178 4.86 -7.50 1.05
N TRP A 179 4.88 -6.25 0.57
CA TRP A 179 6.08 -5.67 -0.01
C TRP A 179 7.24 -5.64 1.01
N MET A 180 6.97 -5.23 2.26
CA MET A 180 7.98 -5.19 3.33
C MET A 180 8.45 -6.59 3.76
N GLU A 181 7.58 -7.60 3.70
CA GLU A 181 7.93 -8.98 4.06
C GLU A 181 8.82 -9.68 3.02
N GLY A 182 8.79 -9.21 1.77
CA GLY A 182 9.61 -9.72 0.67
C GLY A 182 9.12 -11.05 0.09
N SER A 183 9.82 -11.52 -0.96
CA SER A 183 9.45 -12.69 -1.75
C SER A 183 9.40 -13.99 -0.95
N LYS A 184 10.17 -14.09 0.11
CA LYS A 184 10.24 -15.28 0.98
C LYS A 184 8.88 -15.66 1.58
N ASN A 185 8.03 -14.66 1.86
CA ASN A 185 6.72 -14.87 2.48
C ASN A 185 5.57 -14.97 1.45
N LEU A 186 5.82 -14.68 0.18
CA LEU A 186 4.82 -14.75 -0.90
C LEU A 186 4.07 -16.09 -0.98
N PRO A 187 4.69 -17.28 -0.77
CA PRO A 187 3.95 -18.55 -0.88
C PRO A 187 2.74 -18.68 0.04
N ALA A 188 2.72 -17.97 1.18
CA ALA A 188 1.56 -17.91 2.07
C ALA A 188 0.48 -16.97 1.50
N HIS A 189 0.88 -15.82 1.01
CA HIS A 189 -0.01 -14.80 0.45
C HIS A 189 -0.66 -15.24 -0.87
N LEU A 190 0.06 -15.96 -1.72
CA LEU A 190 -0.47 -16.51 -2.98
C LEU A 190 -1.63 -17.50 -2.78
N LYS A 191 -1.73 -18.11 -1.60
CA LYS A 191 -2.77 -19.08 -1.21
C LYS A 191 -3.85 -18.50 -0.31
N ALA A 192 -3.83 -17.20 -0.06
CA ALA A 192 -4.86 -16.53 0.72
C ALA A 192 -6.23 -16.69 0.04
N LYS A 193 -7.30 -16.81 0.86
CA LYS A 193 -8.66 -17.03 0.35
C LYS A 193 -9.49 -15.76 0.29
N ASP A 194 -9.06 -14.74 0.99
CA ASP A 194 -9.78 -13.50 1.23
C ASP A 194 -9.12 -12.28 0.57
N TYR A 195 -8.08 -12.52 -0.22
CA TYR A 195 -7.44 -11.57 -1.15
C TYR A 195 -6.61 -12.33 -2.19
N GLN A 196 -6.27 -11.65 -3.28
CA GLN A 196 -5.39 -12.14 -4.35
C GLN A 196 -4.30 -11.11 -4.61
N ILE A 197 -3.16 -11.57 -5.13
CA ILE A 197 -2.01 -10.68 -5.40
C ILE A 197 -1.42 -10.91 -6.79
N VAL A 198 -0.86 -9.81 -7.32
CA VAL A 198 0.17 -9.81 -8.36
C VAL A 198 1.40 -9.14 -7.77
N ALA A 199 2.55 -9.78 -7.84
CA ALA A 199 3.80 -9.21 -7.36
C ALA A 199 4.94 -9.51 -8.34
N GLN A 200 5.96 -8.65 -8.36
CA GLN A 200 7.19 -8.86 -9.10
C GLN A 200 8.39 -8.66 -8.19
N ASP A 201 9.41 -9.50 -8.32
CA ASP A 201 10.68 -9.33 -7.63
C ASP A 201 11.71 -8.54 -8.45
N THR A 202 12.85 -8.23 -7.83
CA THR A 202 13.96 -7.50 -8.46
C THR A 202 14.68 -8.29 -9.57
N ALA A 203 14.41 -9.60 -9.71
CA ALA A 203 14.87 -10.42 -10.83
C ALA A 203 13.88 -10.44 -12.00
N GLY A 204 12.73 -9.75 -11.87
CA GLY A 204 11.66 -9.74 -12.87
C GLY A 204 10.72 -10.94 -12.79
N THR A 205 10.83 -11.79 -11.74
CA THR A 205 9.93 -12.93 -11.57
C THR A 205 8.55 -12.44 -11.16
N LEU A 206 7.54 -12.91 -11.89
CA LEU A 206 6.15 -12.55 -11.65
C LEU A 206 5.48 -13.64 -10.79
N TYR A 207 4.77 -13.20 -9.75
CA TYR A 207 4.01 -14.03 -8.82
C TYR A 207 2.53 -13.65 -8.89
N VAL A 208 1.67 -14.62 -9.15
CA VAL A 208 0.22 -14.41 -9.31
C VAL A 208 -0.53 -15.41 -8.45
N SER A 209 -1.51 -14.96 -7.69
CA SER A 209 -2.39 -15.84 -6.88
C SER A 209 -3.16 -16.83 -7.75
N ASP A 210 -3.31 -18.05 -7.23
CA ASP A 210 -4.13 -19.07 -7.87
C ASP A 210 -5.57 -18.55 -8.10
N GLY A 211 -6.08 -18.71 -9.31
CA GLY A 211 -7.45 -18.33 -9.68
C GLY A 211 -7.67 -16.83 -9.96
N LEU A 212 -6.64 -15.99 -9.89
CA LEU A 212 -6.73 -14.62 -10.41
C LEU A 212 -6.67 -14.66 -11.94
N ASP A 213 -7.65 -14.06 -12.61
CA ASP A 213 -7.67 -13.96 -14.08
C ASP A 213 -6.68 -12.87 -14.54
N PHE A 214 -5.42 -13.29 -14.68
CA PHE A 214 -4.31 -12.45 -15.08
C PHE A 214 -3.71 -12.91 -16.40
N THR A 215 -3.61 -11.98 -17.34
CA THR A 215 -2.94 -12.18 -18.64
C THR A 215 -1.65 -11.36 -18.66
N PRO A 216 -0.46 -11.99 -18.63
CA PRO A 216 0.80 -11.25 -18.72
C PRO A 216 0.97 -10.62 -20.10
N ASP A 217 1.66 -9.49 -20.14
CA ASP A 217 2.09 -8.89 -21.41
C ASP A 217 3.22 -9.71 -22.06
N ALA A 218 3.36 -9.60 -23.38
CA ALA A 218 4.28 -10.42 -24.17
C ALA A 218 5.74 -9.89 -24.11
#